data_63b04d681be600017f6470230a722471
#
_entry.id   63b04d681be600017f6470230a722471
#
_cell.length_a   1.000
_cell.length_b   1.000
_cell.length_c   1.000
_cell.angle_alpha   90.00
_cell.angle_beta   90.00
_cell.angle_gamma   90.00
#
_symmetry.space_group_name_H-M   'P 1'
#
loop_
_entity.id
_entity.type
_entity.pdbx_description
1 polymer ?
#
loop_
_entity_poly.entity_id
_entity_poly.type
_entity_poly.pdbx_seq_one_letter_code
_entity_poly.pdbx_strand_id
1 'polypeptide(L)'
;GDGRTLQGNGLFDNQGNLVVNLSDSTQEVDVDAGLDNDGSLDVQTGVLRLGGGGTHDGGFTGGANAVLEFSGGSHTLNAGSSVTATNVRFSAQDAGAGNTFIDGTYDVASTEIEANTAHFNAAAQTGILTQSGGTLDGTGTLTVTGQTSWTGGSSVMEGTGITRADGGLQMDGSFMDIQESRTLVNGAGQTANWTAGTLRLLVAGSTLQNEATALFNISGDGRTLQGNGLFDNQGNL
;
A
#
# COMPACT_ATOMS: atom_id res chain seq x y z
N GLY A 1 -0.40 3.90 -26.39
CA GLY A 1 -1.14 2.82 -25.76
C GLY A 1 -2.55 2.81 -26.30
N ASP A 2 -3.06 1.64 -26.58
CA ASP A 2 -4.44 1.48 -27.06
C ASP A 2 -5.40 1.40 -25.85
N GLY A 3 -5.28 2.40 -24.94
CA GLY A 3 -6.05 2.47 -23.71
C GLY A 3 -7.53 2.23 -23.97
N ARG A 4 -8.07 1.18 -23.41
CA ARG A 4 -9.50 0.91 -23.38
C ARG A 4 -10.05 1.52 -22.12
N THR A 5 -10.99 2.46 -22.26
CA THR A 5 -11.53 3.16 -21.11
C THR A 5 -13.03 2.94 -21.03
N LEU A 6 -13.51 2.56 -19.85
CA LEU A 6 -14.92 2.61 -19.50
C LEU A 6 -15.17 3.89 -18.71
N GLN A 7 -15.75 4.90 -19.37
CA GLN A 7 -15.96 6.23 -18.80
C GLN A 7 -17.43 6.54 -18.58
N GLY A 8 -17.71 7.44 -17.64
CA GLY A 8 -19.01 8.01 -17.39
C GLY A 8 -19.38 8.01 -15.92
N ASN A 9 -20.53 8.61 -15.61
CA ASN A 9 -21.06 8.66 -14.25
C ASN A 9 -21.94 7.43 -13.91
N GLY A 10 -21.86 6.39 -14.73
CA GLY A 10 -22.58 5.14 -14.51
C GLY A 10 -21.89 4.25 -13.48
N LEU A 11 -22.60 3.21 -13.07
CA LEU A 11 -22.09 2.15 -12.23
C LEU A 11 -21.90 0.89 -13.08
N PHE A 12 -20.74 0.27 -12.98
CA PHE A 12 -20.50 -1.08 -13.45
C PHE A 12 -20.66 -2.05 -12.27
N ASP A 13 -21.81 -2.72 -12.22
CA ASP A 13 -22.12 -3.73 -11.20
C ASP A 13 -21.69 -5.11 -11.72
N ASN A 14 -20.66 -5.67 -11.10
CA ASN A 14 -20.15 -7.00 -11.43
C ASN A 14 -20.62 -8.04 -10.40
N GLN A 15 -21.65 -8.78 -10.73
CA GLN A 15 -22.17 -9.90 -9.94
C GLN A 15 -21.69 -11.28 -10.45
N GLY A 16 -20.84 -11.29 -11.48
CA GLY A 16 -20.33 -12.49 -12.13
C GLY A 16 -18.81 -12.57 -12.12
N ASN A 17 -18.26 -13.00 -13.24
CA ASN A 17 -16.82 -13.05 -13.44
C ASN A 17 -16.40 -11.98 -14.45
N LEU A 18 -15.59 -11.04 -14.04
CA LEU A 18 -14.92 -10.09 -14.92
C LEU A 18 -13.47 -10.53 -15.11
N VAL A 19 -13.06 -10.73 -16.35
CA VAL A 19 -11.68 -11.13 -16.69
C VAL A 19 -11.03 -10.05 -17.54
N VAL A 20 -9.87 -9.58 -17.11
CA VAL A 20 -9.00 -8.70 -17.88
C VAL A 20 -7.78 -9.48 -18.32
N ASN A 21 -7.64 -9.67 -19.63
CA ASN A 21 -6.54 -10.41 -20.24
C ASN A 21 -6.05 -9.64 -21.47
N LEU A 22 -5.05 -8.81 -21.27
CA LEU A 22 -4.49 -7.95 -22.32
C LEU A 22 -3.35 -8.67 -23.04
N SER A 23 -2.92 -8.11 -24.17
CA SER A 23 -1.92 -8.75 -25.03
C SER A 23 -0.53 -8.85 -24.40
N ASP A 24 -0.22 -7.94 -23.45
CA ASP A 24 1.02 -7.93 -22.69
C ASP A 24 0.86 -7.15 -21.37
N SER A 25 1.88 -7.21 -20.51
CA SER A 25 1.86 -6.60 -19.17
C SER A 25 1.91 -5.07 -19.16
N THR A 26 2.16 -4.43 -20.29
CA THR A 26 2.23 -2.96 -20.40
C THR A 26 0.95 -2.33 -20.92
N GLN A 27 -0.01 -3.15 -21.36
CA GLN A 27 -1.30 -2.67 -21.82
C GLN A 27 -2.21 -2.36 -20.64
N GLU A 28 -3.11 -1.40 -20.82
CA GLU A 28 -3.94 -0.85 -19.76
C GLU A 28 -5.42 -0.86 -20.13
N VAL A 29 -6.26 -1.05 -19.12
CA VAL A 29 -7.70 -0.79 -19.16
C VAL A 29 -8.06 0.11 -17.99
N ASP A 30 -8.71 1.24 -18.29
CA ASP A 30 -9.15 2.18 -17.29
C ASP A 30 -10.67 2.05 -17.05
N VAL A 31 -11.08 1.95 -15.82
CA VAL A 31 -12.48 2.00 -15.38
C VAL A 31 -12.67 3.26 -14.54
N ASP A 32 -13.05 4.36 -15.23
CA ASP A 32 -13.33 5.66 -14.61
C ASP A 32 -14.79 5.78 -14.15
N ALA A 33 -15.65 4.86 -14.56
CA ALA A 33 -16.99 4.69 -13.98
C ALA A 33 -16.90 4.03 -12.60
N GLY A 34 -17.86 4.25 -11.74
CA GLY A 34 -17.97 3.50 -10.49
C GLY A 34 -18.01 1.99 -10.77
N LEU A 35 -17.28 1.21 -9.98
CA LEU A 35 -17.30 -0.25 -10.06
C LEU A 35 -17.73 -0.83 -8.72
N ASP A 36 -18.85 -1.54 -8.67
CA ASP A 36 -19.18 -2.43 -7.57
C ASP A 36 -18.85 -3.86 -7.98
N ASN A 37 -17.97 -4.52 -7.23
CA ASN A 37 -17.57 -5.90 -7.51
C ASN A 37 -18.06 -6.82 -6.39
N ASP A 38 -19.20 -7.47 -6.62
CA ASP A 38 -19.79 -8.48 -5.73
C ASP A 38 -19.44 -9.90 -6.18
N GLY A 39 -18.95 -10.04 -7.41
CA GLY A 39 -18.52 -11.31 -7.99
C GLY A 39 -17.00 -11.51 -7.90
N SER A 40 -16.39 -11.93 -9.00
CA SER A 40 -14.93 -12.04 -9.11
C SER A 40 -14.38 -11.16 -10.20
N LEU A 41 -13.22 -10.58 -9.95
CA LEU A 41 -12.44 -9.83 -10.91
C LEU A 41 -11.06 -10.45 -11.00
N ASP A 42 -10.66 -10.89 -12.20
CA ASP A 42 -9.39 -11.56 -12.45
C ASP A 42 -8.57 -10.80 -13.50
N VAL A 43 -7.45 -10.24 -13.10
CA VAL A 43 -6.51 -9.57 -13.99
C VAL A 43 -5.40 -10.55 -14.35
N GLN A 44 -5.51 -11.19 -15.51
CA GLN A 44 -4.55 -12.22 -15.94
C GLN A 44 -3.26 -11.62 -16.51
N THR A 45 -3.40 -10.55 -17.30
CA THR A 45 -2.26 -9.85 -17.93
C THR A 45 -2.61 -8.39 -18.15
N GLY A 46 -1.65 -7.49 -17.95
CA GLY A 46 -1.79 -6.05 -18.13
C GLY A 46 -2.17 -5.32 -16.86
N VAL A 47 -2.56 -4.07 -16.98
CA VAL A 47 -2.94 -3.20 -15.88
C VAL A 47 -4.44 -2.92 -15.94
N LEU A 48 -5.16 -3.22 -14.88
CA LEU A 48 -6.50 -2.73 -14.65
C LEU A 48 -6.46 -1.55 -13.68
N ARG A 49 -6.86 -0.38 -14.16
CA ARG A 49 -6.99 0.82 -13.34
C ARG A 49 -8.42 1.05 -12.94
N LEU A 50 -8.64 1.25 -11.66
CA LEU A 50 -9.93 1.58 -11.07
C LEU A 50 -9.90 3.03 -10.56
N GLY A 51 -10.45 3.94 -11.35
CA GLY A 51 -10.45 5.39 -11.08
C GLY A 51 -11.78 5.93 -10.54
N GLY A 52 -12.89 5.22 -10.75
CA GLY A 52 -14.23 5.72 -10.45
C GLY A 52 -14.73 5.51 -9.03
N GLY A 53 -14.00 4.77 -8.21
CA GLY A 53 -14.46 4.35 -6.88
C GLY A 53 -15.46 3.20 -6.93
N GLY A 54 -16.00 2.81 -5.77
CA GLY A 54 -17.04 1.77 -5.65
C GLY A 54 -16.98 0.99 -4.34
N THR A 55 -17.93 0.06 -4.20
CA THR A 55 -18.05 -0.82 -3.03
C THR A 55 -17.89 -2.26 -3.47
N HIS A 56 -17.13 -3.05 -2.74
CA HIS A 56 -16.73 -4.37 -3.17
C HIS A 56 -16.91 -5.39 -2.05
N ASP A 57 -17.73 -6.40 -2.31
CA ASP A 57 -17.89 -7.59 -1.44
C ASP A 57 -17.24 -8.83 -2.04
N GLY A 58 -16.86 -8.77 -3.33
CA GLY A 58 -16.30 -9.88 -4.08
C GLY A 58 -14.78 -10.01 -4.04
N GLY A 59 -14.25 -10.90 -4.88
CA GLY A 59 -12.84 -11.22 -4.96
C GLY A 59 -12.10 -10.48 -6.08
N PHE A 60 -10.85 -10.11 -5.81
CA PHE A 60 -9.89 -9.60 -6.78
C PHE A 60 -8.69 -10.53 -6.84
N THR A 61 -8.41 -11.05 -8.03
CA THR A 61 -7.24 -11.89 -8.30
C THR A 61 -6.40 -11.30 -9.41
N GLY A 62 -5.14 -11.68 -9.50
CA GLY A 62 -4.27 -11.22 -10.58
C GLY A 62 -3.01 -12.05 -10.71
N GLY A 63 -2.61 -12.31 -11.95
CA GLY A 63 -1.41 -13.07 -12.29
C GLY A 63 -0.11 -12.29 -12.10
N ALA A 64 1.02 -12.98 -12.28
CA ALA A 64 2.36 -12.38 -12.12
C ALA A 64 2.65 -11.24 -13.12
N ASN A 65 1.99 -11.24 -14.28
CA ASN A 65 2.12 -10.23 -15.33
C ASN A 65 0.97 -9.21 -15.32
N ALA A 66 0.28 -9.11 -14.20
CA ALA A 66 -0.87 -8.23 -14.02
C ALA A 66 -0.66 -7.27 -12.87
N VAL A 67 -1.29 -6.10 -12.97
CA VAL A 67 -1.39 -5.11 -11.89
C VAL A 67 -2.86 -4.75 -11.70
N LEU A 68 -3.35 -4.87 -10.48
CA LEU A 68 -4.58 -4.26 -10.02
C LEU A 68 -4.24 -2.89 -9.43
N GLU A 69 -4.75 -1.82 -10.03
CA GLU A 69 -4.41 -0.47 -9.65
C GLU A 69 -5.67 0.30 -9.20
N PHE A 70 -5.65 0.77 -7.96
CA PHE A 70 -6.62 1.75 -7.45
C PHE A 70 -6.04 3.14 -7.74
N SER A 71 -6.49 3.75 -8.84
CA SER A 71 -5.89 4.96 -9.41
C SER A 71 -6.62 6.25 -9.07
N GLY A 72 -7.73 6.18 -8.34
CA GLY A 72 -8.51 7.34 -7.93
C GLY A 72 -9.83 6.94 -7.27
N GLY A 73 -10.71 7.92 -7.05
CA GLY A 73 -12.00 7.69 -6.43
C GLY A 73 -11.94 7.20 -4.98
N SER A 74 -13.07 6.77 -4.45
CA SER A 74 -13.14 6.14 -3.14
C SER A 74 -13.60 4.70 -3.29
N HIS A 75 -12.76 3.75 -2.91
CA HIS A 75 -13.06 2.32 -2.93
C HIS A 75 -13.22 1.79 -1.51
N THR A 76 -14.25 0.97 -1.29
CA THR A 76 -14.46 0.27 -0.03
C THR A 76 -14.48 -1.23 -0.30
N LEU A 77 -13.44 -1.92 0.13
CA LEU A 77 -13.36 -3.38 0.12
C LEU A 77 -13.89 -3.89 1.45
N ASN A 78 -15.17 -4.25 1.48
CA ASN A 78 -15.88 -4.67 2.67
C ASN A 78 -15.25 -5.93 3.32
N ALA A 79 -15.66 -6.24 4.54
CA ALA A 79 -15.12 -7.39 5.31
C ALA A 79 -15.29 -8.76 4.60
N GLY A 80 -16.25 -8.88 3.68
CA GLY A 80 -16.46 -10.07 2.84
C GLY A 80 -15.55 -10.16 1.62
N SER A 81 -14.91 -9.06 1.23
CA SER A 81 -14.06 -8.99 0.05
C SER A 81 -12.70 -9.66 0.25
N SER A 82 -12.05 -9.98 -0.86
CA SER A 82 -10.68 -10.49 -0.83
C SER A 82 -9.84 -9.95 -1.98
N VAL A 83 -8.60 -9.57 -1.68
CA VAL A 83 -7.58 -9.23 -2.67
C VAL A 83 -6.42 -10.20 -2.53
N THR A 84 -6.24 -11.04 -3.56
CA THR A 84 -5.17 -12.04 -3.64
C THR A 84 -4.39 -11.90 -4.96
N ALA A 85 -4.40 -10.70 -5.55
CA ALA A 85 -3.65 -10.37 -6.75
C ALA A 85 -2.14 -10.39 -6.49
N THR A 86 -1.34 -10.71 -7.51
CA THR A 86 0.12 -10.71 -7.35
C THR A 86 0.65 -9.30 -7.11
N ASN A 87 0.22 -8.30 -7.89
CA ASN A 87 0.68 -6.93 -7.75
C ASN A 87 -0.51 -5.99 -7.58
N VAL A 88 -0.46 -5.18 -6.54
CA VAL A 88 -1.46 -4.15 -6.25
C VAL A 88 -0.76 -2.79 -6.14
N ARG A 89 -1.34 -1.78 -6.80
CA ARG A 89 -0.83 -0.41 -6.78
C ARG A 89 -1.91 0.56 -6.33
N PHE A 90 -1.52 1.53 -5.50
CA PHE A 90 -2.33 2.67 -5.11
C PHE A 90 -1.69 3.94 -5.67
N SER A 91 -2.30 4.53 -6.69
CA SER A 91 -1.78 5.67 -7.44
C SER A 91 -2.81 6.79 -7.57
N ALA A 92 -2.47 7.88 -8.23
CA ALA A 92 -3.39 9.00 -8.52
C ALA A 92 -3.30 9.40 -9.99
N GLN A 93 -3.38 8.44 -10.89
CA GLN A 93 -3.15 8.67 -12.33
C GLN A 93 -4.32 9.38 -13.01
N ASP A 94 -5.57 8.98 -12.75
CA ASP A 94 -6.68 9.36 -13.63
C ASP A 94 -7.68 10.34 -12.99
N ALA A 95 -8.01 10.17 -11.72
CA ALA A 95 -9.06 10.94 -11.05
C ALA A 95 -8.56 11.82 -9.90
N GLY A 96 -7.24 11.97 -9.76
CA GLY A 96 -6.64 12.59 -8.58
C GLY A 96 -6.54 11.62 -7.40
N ALA A 97 -6.06 12.11 -6.27
CA ALA A 97 -5.87 11.28 -5.09
C ALA A 97 -7.20 10.67 -4.61
N GLY A 98 -7.22 9.38 -4.37
CA GLY A 98 -8.34 8.60 -3.87
C GLY A 98 -8.06 7.97 -2.51
N ASN A 99 -9.08 7.28 -2.00
CA ASN A 99 -8.98 6.51 -0.76
C ASN A 99 -9.42 5.08 -1.04
N THR A 100 -8.66 4.11 -0.56
CA THR A 100 -9.05 2.71 -0.62
C THR A 100 -9.10 2.13 0.78
N PHE A 101 -10.30 1.81 1.25
CA PHE A 101 -10.56 1.20 2.57
C PHE A 101 -10.56 -0.31 2.42
N ILE A 102 -9.68 -0.99 3.14
CA ILE A 102 -9.46 -2.44 3.08
C ILE A 102 -9.91 -3.04 4.41
N ASP A 103 -11.17 -3.43 4.46
CA ASP A 103 -11.79 -4.07 5.63
C ASP A 103 -11.85 -5.61 5.47
N GLY A 104 -11.61 -6.10 4.25
CA GLY A 104 -11.60 -7.52 3.89
C GLY A 104 -10.21 -8.16 3.95
N THR A 105 -10.10 -9.34 3.35
CA THR A 105 -8.83 -10.06 3.24
C THR A 105 -7.91 -9.38 2.23
N TYR A 106 -6.66 -9.16 2.60
CA TYR A 106 -5.61 -8.65 1.72
C TYR A 106 -4.35 -9.49 1.92
N ASP A 107 -4.00 -10.31 0.92
CA ASP A 107 -2.82 -11.18 0.92
C ASP A 107 -2.23 -11.21 -0.50
N VAL A 108 -1.21 -10.41 -0.73
CA VAL A 108 -0.65 -10.14 -2.06
C VAL A 108 0.87 -10.31 -2.07
N ALA A 109 1.45 -10.55 -3.25
CA ALA A 109 2.90 -10.66 -3.34
C ALA A 109 3.61 -9.31 -3.33
N SER A 110 2.97 -8.25 -3.87
CA SER A 110 3.56 -6.91 -3.93
C SER A 110 2.50 -5.83 -3.77
N THR A 111 2.80 -4.86 -2.92
CA THR A 111 2.03 -3.62 -2.73
C THR A 111 2.90 -2.42 -3.05
N GLU A 112 2.40 -1.51 -3.87
CA GLU A 112 3.04 -0.25 -4.22
C GLU A 112 2.11 0.92 -3.87
N ILE A 113 2.60 1.89 -3.07
CA ILE A 113 1.86 3.10 -2.69
C ILE A 113 2.62 4.31 -3.24
N GLU A 114 2.03 4.97 -4.25
CA GLU A 114 2.65 6.08 -4.96
C GLU A 114 2.01 7.43 -4.64
N ALA A 115 0.67 7.48 -4.53
CA ALA A 115 -0.01 8.76 -4.36
C ALA A 115 -1.36 8.71 -3.64
N ASN A 116 -2.10 7.60 -3.65
CA ASN A 116 -3.38 7.44 -2.96
C ASN A 116 -3.19 7.14 -1.47
N THR A 117 -4.31 7.17 -0.72
CA THR A 117 -4.36 6.66 0.64
C THR A 117 -4.88 5.23 0.64
N ALA A 118 -4.08 4.30 1.17
CA ALA A 118 -4.46 2.92 1.41
C ALA A 118 -4.73 2.72 2.90
N HIS A 119 -6.00 2.48 3.27
CA HIS A 119 -6.43 2.27 4.65
C HIS A 119 -6.54 0.77 4.93
N PHE A 120 -5.55 0.17 5.59
CA PHE A 120 -5.59 -1.21 6.04
C PHE A 120 -6.29 -1.29 7.40
N ASN A 121 -7.60 -1.54 7.41
CA ASN A 121 -8.41 -1.57 8.63
C ASN A 121 -8.49 -2.96 9.27
N ALA A 122 -8.27 -3.99 8.46
CA ALA A 122 -8.15 -5.39 8.91
C ALA A 122 -6.68 -5.83 8.91
N ALA A 123 -6.42 -7.04 9.44
CA ALA A 123 -5.11 -7.67 9.30
C ALA A 123 -4.84 -8.00 7.83
N ALA A 124 -3.71 -7.54 7.32
CA ALA A 124 -3.31 -7.63 5.93
C ALA A 124 -1.87 -8.14 5.80
N GLN A 125 -1.57 -8.77 4.67
CA GLN A 125 -0.23 -9.26 4.37
C GLN A 125 0.19 -8.87 2.95
N THR A 126 1.48 -8.54 2.80
CA THR A 126 2.12 -8.40 1.49
C THR A 126 3.52 -9.01 1.52
N GLY A 127 3.94 -9.57 0.38
CA GLY A 127 5.31 -10.04 0.23
C GLY A 127 6.30 -8.87 0.23
N ILE A 128 6.07 -7.86 -0.61
CA ILE A 128 6.91 -6.66 -0.74
C ILE A 128 6.03 -5.43 -0.56
N LEU A 129 6.54 -4.42 0.13
CA LEU A 129 5.95 -3.09 0.19
C LEU A 129 6.93 -2.06 -0.37
N THR A 130 6.50 -1.29 -1.37
CA THR A 130 7.19 -0.09 -1.83
C THR A 130 6.30 1.12 -1.59
N GLN A 131 6.73 2.04 -0.74
CA GLN A 131 6.05 3.32 -0.54
C GLN A 131 6.96 4.44 -1.06
N SER A 132 6.62 4.96 -2.24
CA SER A 132 7.33 6.05 -2.89
C SER A 132 6.63 7.40 -2.77
N GLY A 133 5.41 7.39 -2.28
CA GLY A 133 4.56 8.56 -2.03
C GLY A 133 3.30 8.15 -1.29
N GLY A 134 2.25 8.96 -1.39
CA GLY A 134 0.94 8.64 -0.81
C GLY A 134 0.93 8.39 0.69
N THR A 135 -0.17 7.80 1.14
CA THR A 135 -0.39 7.57 2.57
C THR A 135 -0.75 6.10 2.81
N LEU A 136 -0.06 5.48 3.75
CA LEU A 136 -0.43 4.21 4.35
C LEU A 136 -1.14 4.50 5.68
N ASP A 137 -2.40 4.10 5.80
CA ASP A 137 -3.26 4.41 6.92
C ASP A 137 -4.01 3.15 7.42
N GLY A 138 -4.91 3.34 8.36
CA GLY A 138 -5.83 2.34 8.89
C GLY A 138 -5.49 1.89 10.31
N THR A 139 -6.37 1.04 10.84
CA THR A 139 -6.32 0.56 12.23
C THR A 139 -5.75 -0.85 12.34
N GLY A 140 -5.62 -1.55 11.21
CA GLY A 140 -5.14 -2.93 11.17
C GLY A 140 -3.62 -3.05 11.19
N THR A 141 -3.15 -4.29 11.17
CA THR A 141 -1.74 -4.60 10.99
C THR A 141 -1.48 -5.01 9.56
N LEU A 142 -0.57 -4.29 8.88
CA LEU A 142 0.00 -4.73 7.61
C LEU A 142 1.34 -5.43 7.89
N THR A 143 1.41 -6.72 7.63
CA THR A 143 2.64 -7.51 7.73
C THR A 143 3.32 -7.60 6.37
N VAL A 144 4.57 -7.17 6.29
CA VAL A 144 5.41 -7.26 5.10
C VAL A 144 6.43 -8.37 5.32
N THR A 145 6.26 -9.49 4.62
CA THR A 145 7.08 -10.70 4.84
C THR A 145 8.44 -10.65 4.12
N GLY A 146 8.55 -9.82 3.09
CA GLY A 146 9.81 -9.52 2.39
C GLY A 146 10.24 -8.07 2.62
N GLN A 147 10.90 -7.47 1.65
CA GLN A 147 11.46 -6.12 1.78
C GLN A 147 10.37 -5.05 1.88
N THR A 148 10.48 -4.20 2.89
CA THR A 148 9.82 -2.90 2.94
C THR A 148 10.77 -1.82 2.44
N SER A 149 10.38 -1.10 1.38
CA SER A 149 11.13 0.02 0.81
C SER A 149 10.33 1.31 0.99
N TRP A 150 10.83 2.19 1.85
CA TRP A 150 10.23 3.50 2.09
C TRP A 150 11.10 4.58 1.46
N THR A 151 10.71 4.95 0.24
CA THR A 151 11.55 5.73 -0.64
C THR A 151 10.88 7.06 -1.06
N GLY A 152 10.72 7.83 -1.57
CA GLY A 152 9.90 8.93 -2.02
C GLY A 152 10.17 10.27 -1.35
N GLY A 153 9.56 11.28 -1.93
CA GLY A 153 9.77 12.67 -1.54
C GLY A 153 8.99 13.12 -0.31
N SER A 154 7.77 12.66 -0.19
CA SER A 154 6.87 12.95 0.94
C SER A 154 5.87 11.81 1.01
N SER A 155 6.10 10.90 1.90
CA SER A 155 5.26 9.74 2.14
C SER A 155 4.92 9.61 3.62
N VAL A 156 3.70 9.19 3.90
CA VAL A 156 3.13 9.22 5.25
C VAL A 156 2.68 7.81 5.64
N MET A 157 3.01 7.42 6.85
CA MET A 157 2.38 6.31 7.55
C MET A 157 1.60 6.87 8.73
N GLU A 158 0.26 6.69 8.75
CA GLU A 158 -0.62 7.26 9.77
C GLU A 158 -1.69 6.26 10.22
N GLY A 159 -2.66 6.75 11.02
CA GLY A 159 -3.66 5.91 11.68
C GLY A 159 -3.17 5.31 12.99
N THR A 160 -3.89 4.33 13.50
CA THR A 160 -3.56 3.66 14.78
C THR A 160 -3.03 2.24 14.61
N GLY A 161 -2.89 1.81 13.36
CA GLY A 161 -2.44 0.46 13.02
C GLY A 161 -0.92 0.28 13.12
N ILE A 162 -0.48 -0.89 12.68
CA ILE A 162 0.93 -1.30 12.69
C ILE A 162 1.37 -1.63 11.27
N THR A 163 2.55 -1.14 10.86
CA THR A 163 3.27 -1.67 9.71
C THR A 163 4.45 -2.49 10.20
N ARG A 164 4.44 -3.78 9.92
CA ARG A 164 5.44 -4.71 10.42
C ARG A 164 6.35 -5.17 9.29
N ALA A 165 7.61 -4.76 9.29
CA ALA A 165 8.63 -5.14 8.32
C ALA A 165 9.37 -6.40 8.80
N ASP A 166 8.86 -7.58 8.45
CA ASP A 166 9.42 -8.87 8.86
C ASP A 166 10.41 -9.45 7.83
N GLY A 167 10.69 -8.72 6.75
CA GLY A 167 11.70 -9.09 5.75
C GLY A 167 12.75 -8.02 5.49
N GLY A 168 12.86 -7.05 6.40
CA GLY A 168 13.81 -5.95 6.31
C GLY A 168 13.17 -4.62 5.90
N LEU A 169 13.86 -3.53 6.21
CA LEU A 169 13.37 -2.17 6.00
C LEU A 169 14.47 -1.31 5.36
N GLN A 170 14.19 -0.75 4.21
CA GLN A 170 15.01 0.25 3.55
C GLN A 170 14.34 1.62 3.63
N MET A 171 15.07 2.63 4.11
CA MET A 171 14.58 3.98 4.36
C MET A 171 15.52 4.99 3.69
N ASP A 172 15.11 5.58 2.58
CA ASP A 172 15.88 6.57 1.82
C ASP A 172 15.06 7.72 1.24
N GLY A 173 13.81 7.82 1.64
CA GLY A 173 12.92 8.93 1.27
C GLY A 173 13.38 10.28 1.83
N SER A 174 13.11 11.37 1.10
CA SER A 174 13.49 12.73 1.55
C SER A 174 12.81 13.13 2.86
N PHE A 175 11.51 12.87 2.96
CA PHE A 175 10.71 13.02 4.18
C PHE A 175 9.84 11.79 4.36
N MET A 176 10.01 11.14 5.50
CA MET A 176 9.30 9.94 5.90
C MET A 176 8.57 10.24 7.21
N ASP A 177 7.24 10.31 7.15
CA ASP A 177 6.42 10.75 8.27
C ASP A 177 5.70 9.58 8.90
N ILE A 178 5.87 9.42 10.21
CA ILE A 178 4.99 8.60 11.04
C ILE A 178 4.17 9.56 11.89
N GLN A 179 2.86 9.49 11.77
CA GLN A 179 1.97 10.40 12.50
C GLN A 179 0.77 9.66 13.09
N GLU A 180 -0.07 10.41 13.80
CA GLU A 180 -1.15 9.89 14.62
C GLU A 180 -0.62 8.92 15.68
N SER A 181 -1.02 7.67 15.67
CA SER A 181 -0.51 6.65 16.62
C SER A 181 0.06 5.44 15.88
N ARG A 182 0.51 5.64 14.63
CA ARG A 182 1.07 4.57 13.80
C ARG A 182 2.36 4.03 14.39
N THR A 183 2.49 2.71 14.36
CA THR A 183 3.74 2.03 14.70
C THR A 183 4.35 1.40 13.45
N LEU A 184 5.60 1.75 13.14
CA LEU A 184 6.43 1.03 12.19
C LEU A 184 7.40 0.13 12.95
N VAL A 185 7.39 -1.16 12.66
CA VAL A 185 8.20 -2.16 13.34
C VAL A 185 9.26 -2.72 12.40
N ASN A 186 10.53 -2.63 12.77
CA ASN A 186 11.58 -3.48 12.22
C ASN A 186 11.57 -4.80 13.01
N GLY A 187 11.13 -5.87 12.37
CA GLY A 187 10.88 -7.17 13.01
C GLY A 187 12.14 -7.82 13.58
N ALA A 188 11.96 -8.71 14.53
CA ALA A 188 13.04 -9.40 15.21
C ALA A 188 13.98 -10.11 14.22
N GLY A 189 15.29 -9.92 14.38
CA GLY A 189 16.32 -10.48 13.50
C GLY A 189 16.45 -9.79 12.14
N GLN A 190 15.64 -8.78 11.83
CA GLN A 190 15.68 -8.05 10.58
C GLN A 190 16.67 -6.87 10.64
N THR A 191 16.99 -6.35 9.46
CA THR A 191 17.83 -5.16 9.34
C THR A 191 17.02 -4.03 8.72
N ALA A 192 16.96 -2.90 9.42
CA ALA A 192 16.55 -1.63 8.88
C ALA A 192 17.78 -0.83 8.45
N ASN A 193 17.80 -0.31 7.23
CA ASN A 193 18.84 0.57 6.71
C ASN A 193 18.24 1.95 6.44
N TRP A 194 18.66 2.94 7.20
CA TRP A 194 18.32 4.33 6.95
C TRP A 194 19.52 5.04 6.30
N THR A 195 19.41 5.27 5.00
CA THR A 195 20.53 5.73 4.16
C THR A 195 20.37 7.16 3.65
N ALA A 196 19.15 7.72 3.68
CA ALA A 196 18.88 9.10 3.25
C ALA A 196 17.72 9.74 4.01
N GLY A 197 17.61 11.06 3.92
CA GLY A 197 16.47 11.88 4.27
C GLY A 197 16.21 12.10 5.76
N THR A 198 15.01 12.59 6.02
CA THR A 198 14.52 12.94 7.36
C THR A 198 13.38 12.01 7.75
N LEU A 199 13.50 11.37 8.91
CA LEU A 199 12.44 10.62 9.56
C LEU A 199 11.76 11.51 10.60
N ARG A 200 10.44 11.65 10.51
CA ARG A 200 9.66 12.48 11.42
C ARG A 200 8.61 11.65 12.15
N LEU A 201 8.76 11.54 13.47
CA LEU A 201 7.77 10.96 14.37
C LEU A 201 6.93 12.11 14.94
N LEU A 202 5.87 12.50 14.20
CA LEU A 202 5.29 13.84 14.32
C LEU A 202 4.52 14.06 15.63
N VAL A 203 3.89 13.03 16.19
CA VAL A 203 3.11 13.13 17.42
C VAL A 203 3.56 12.11 18.46
N ALA A 204 3.18 12.31 19.72
CA ALA A 204 3.62 11.46 20.84
C ALA A 204 3.20 9.97 20.69
N GLY A 205 2.16 9.67 19.90
CA GLY A 205 1.73 8.29 19.62
C GLY A 205 2.49 7.60 18.50
N SER A 206 3.18 8.38 17.63
CA SER A 206 3.96 7.83 16.51
C SER A 206 5.15 7.02 17.05
N THR A 207 5.33 5.79 16.58
CA THR A 207 6.40 4.92 17.07
C THR A 207 7.17 4.29 15.91
N LEU A 208 8.50 4.35 15.98
CA LEU A 208 9.38 3.44 15.25
C LEU A 208 9.98 2.47 16.28
N GLN A 209 9.69 1.19 16.09
CA GLN A 209 10.17 0.13 16.96
C GLN A 209 11.23 -0.72 16.26
N ASN A 210 12.40 -0.87 16.88
CA ASN A 210 13.40 -1.84 16.47
C ASN A 210 13.37 -3.00 17.49
N GLU A 211 12.80 -4.12 17.11
CA GLU A 211 12.58 -5.26 18.02
C GLU A 211 13.89 -5.88 18.50
N ALA A 212 13.81 -6.68 19.56
CA ALA A 212 14.94 -7.44 20.07
C ALA A 212 15.59 -8.30 18.97
N THR A 213 16.93 -8.31 18.94
CA THR A 213 17.76 -8.96 17.91
C THR A 213 17.76 -8.32 16.51
N ALA A 214 16.89 -7.34 16.24
CA ALA A 214 16.94 -6.59 15.00
C ALA A 214 18.11 -5.58 15.01
N LEU A 215 18.57 -5.22 13.81
CA LEU A 215 19.59 -4.19 13.60
C LEU A 215 18.93 -2.96 12.95
N PHE A 216 19.17 -1.78 13.52
CA PHE A 216 18.81 -0.51 12.89
C PHE A 216 20.08 0.24 12.49
N ASN A 217 20.44 0.16 11.21
CA ASN A 217 21.66 0.73 10.66
C ASN A 217 21.42 2.13 10.10
N ILE A 218 22.12 3.12 10.64
CA ILE A 218 22.11 4.51 10.14
C ILE A 218 23.41 4.76 9.43
N SER A 219 23.36 5.08 8.14
CA SER A 219 24.57 5.28 7.34
C SER A 219 24.46 6.53 6.44
N GLY A 220 25.60 7.10 6.08
CA GLY A 220 25.72 8.34 5.31
C GLY A 220 25.62 9.58 6.18
N ASP A 221 25.63 10.79 5.54
CA ASP A 221 25.62 12.07 6.22
C ASP A 221 24.24 12.74 6.16
N GLY A 222 23.91 13.60 7.14
CA GLY A 222 22.73 14.46 7.12
C GLY A 222 21.41 13.76 7.45
N ARG A 223 21.43 12.59 8.12
CA ARG A 223 20.19 11.98 8.65
C ARG A 223 19.64 12.81 9.79
N THR A 224 18.33 13.00 9.79
CA THR A 224 17.65 13.77 10.84
C THR A 224 16.44 12.99 11.35
N LEU A 225 16.39 12.76 12.65
CA LEU A 225 15.20 12.29 13.36
C LEU A 225 14.54 13.47 14.04
N GLN A 226 13.26 13.70 13.78
CA GLN A 226 12.49 14.84 14.31
C GLN A 226 11.14 14.40 14.88
N GLY A 227 10.56 15.25 15.71
CA GLY A 227 9.20 15.11 16.20
C GLY A 227 9.11 14.76 17.68
N ASN A 228 7.90 14.41 18.13
CA ASN A 228 7.56 14.14 19.51
C ASN A 228 7.23 12.65 19.77
N GLY A 229 7.35 11.81 18.73
CA GLY A 229 7.10 10.37 18.83
C GLY A 229 8.25 9.61 19.47
N LEU A 230 8.12 8.30 19.49
CA LEU A 230 9.06 7.40 20.16
C LEU A 230 9.88 6.60 19.10
N PHE A 231 11.19 6.61 19.24
CA PHE A 231 12.04 5.57 18.65
C PHE A 231 12.38 4.57 19.77
N ASP A 232 11.71 3.41 19.75
CA ASP A 232 11.89 2.33 20.71
C ASP A 232 12.92 1.32 20.16
N ASN A 233 14.16 1.46 20.60
CA ASN A 233 15.22 0.54 20.19
C ASN A 233 15.46 -0.55 21.24
N GLN A 234 14.95 -1.73 21.01
CA GLN A 234 15.16 -2.94 21.83
C GLN A 234 16.24 -3.86 21.24
N GLY A 235 16.67 -3.61 20.00
CA GLY A 235 17.68 -4.36 19.27
C GLY A 235 19.06 -3.69 19.27
N ASN A 236 19.76 -3.83 18.16
CA ASN A 236 21.06 -3.24 17.92
C ASN A 236 20.92 -1.95 17.10
N LEU A 237 21.86 -1.01 17.33
CA LEU A 237 21.96 0.24 16.61
C LEU A 237 23.34 0.38 15.97
#